data_4bb728b178bbe545a8a11c78357c5a3f
#
_entry.id   4bb728b178bbe545a8a11c78357c5a3f
#
_cell.length_a   1.000
_cell.length_b   1.000
_cell.length_c   1.000
_cell.angle_alpha   90.00
_cell.angle_beta   90.00
_cell.angle_gamma   90.00
#
_symmetry.space_group_name_H-M   'P 1'
#
loop_
_entity.id
_entity.type
_entity.pdbx_description
1 polymer ?
#
loop_
_entity_poly.entity_id
_entity_poly.type
_entity_poly.pdbx_seq_one_letter_code
_entity_poly.pdbx_strand_id
1 'polypeptide(L)'
;MEKLILILMLTFSNCLFAQGNYEEGMNKAFQLWDDGKVNEASAYFERIAAAEKENWLPNYYVALVNTTAAFKTKDSEQVNALLTKAQSALDKEMDKDPKNVELLVLQAMIHTAWIAFDPMTNGQKFSGKVMQLYAQAEVISPNNPRVSFSKARFEMGSAQFFGTDIQPICERIENSITLFDNFKPETPFHPNWGKKQAEELLKTCQK
;
A
#
# COMPACT_ATOMS: atom_id res chain seq x y z
N MET A 1 12.62 41.22 23.26
CA MET A 1 11.40 40.69 22.59
C MET A 1 11.60 40.63 21.06
N GLU A 2 12.15 41.64 20.43
CA GLU A 2 12.38 41.67 18.96
C GLU A 2 13.27 40.53 18.42
N LYS A 3 14.34 40.14 19.12
CA LYS A 3 15.22 39.01 18.71
C LYS A 3 14.51 37.64 18.78
N LEU A 4 13.58 37.47 19.71
CA LEU A 4 12.80 36.24 19.85
C LEU A 4 11.78 36.10 18.72
N ILE A 5 11.15 37.22 18.31
CA ILE A 5 10.20 37.27 17.19
C ILE A 5 10.92 36.99 15.86
N LEU A 6 12.15 37.51 15.68
CA LEU A 6 12.94 37.25 14.46
C LEU A 6 13.34 35.77 14.31
N ILE A 7 13.70 35.12 15.43
CA ILE A 7 14.02 33.67 15.45
C ILE A 7 12.78 32.85 15.13
N LEU A 8 11.61 33.23 15.68
CA LEU A 8 10.33 32.55 15.42
C LEU A 8 9.90 32.68 13.95
N MET A 9 10.08 33.82 13.31
CA MET A 9 9.80 34.03 11.88
C MET A 9 10.75 33.22 10.96
N LEU A 10 12.02 33.08 11.33
CA LEU A 10 12.99 32.30 10.55
C LEU A 10 12.71 30.78 10.61
N THR A 11 12.20 30.28 11.73
CA THR A 11 11.82 28.86 11.84
C THR A 11 10.52 28.55 11.07
N PHE A 12 9.57 29.48 11.05
CA PHE A 12 8.30 29.31 10.31
C PHE A 12 8.50 29.32 8.80
N SER A 13 9.40 30.14 8.25
CA SER A 13 9.70 30.17 6.82
C SER A 13 10.37 28.90 6.32
N ASN A 14 11.24 28.24 7.09
CA ASN A 14 11.84 26.97 6.69
C ASN A 14 10.84 25.81 6.62
N CYS A 15 9.83 25.77 7.48
CA CYS A 15 8.75 24.78 7.43
C CYS A 15 7.90 24.89 6.17
N LEU A 16 7.59 26.09 5.71
CA LEU A 16 6.79 26.31 4.50
C LEU A 16 7.53 25.88 3.21
N PHE A 17 8.84 26.13 3.12
CA PHE A 17 9.66 25.71 1.98
C PHE A 17 9.87 24.19 1.96
N ALA A 18 10.03 23.53 3.10
CA ALA A 18 10.17 22.08 3.18
C ALA A 18 8.89 21.37 2.76
N GLN A 19 7.73 21.87 3.18
CA GLN A 19 6.42 21.30 2.83
C GLN A 19 6.11 21.42 1.33
N GLY A 20 6.43 22.57 0.71
CA GLY A 20 6.26 22.76 -0.74
C GLY A 20 7.12 21.77 -1.55
N ASN A 21 8.35 21.54 -1.15
CA ASN A 21 9.24 20.58 -1.81
C ASN A 21 8.75 19.13 -1.65
N TYR A 22 8.18 18.77 -0.50
CA TYR A 22 7.59 17.45 -0.25
C TYR A 22 6.38 17.19 -1.16
N GLU A 23 5.43 18.12 -1.20
CA GLU A 23 4.22 17.99 -2.02
C GLU A 23 4.54 17.92 -3.52
N GLU A 24 5.43 18.77 -4.00
CA GLU A 24 5.89 18.75 -5.40
C GLU A 24 6.58 17.43 -5.73
N GLY A 25 7.44 16.95 -4.84
CA GLY A 25 8.14 15.67 -5.00
C GLY A 25 7.16 14.49 -5.07
N MET A 26 6.20 14.42 -4.15
CA MET A 26 5.18 13.36 -4.12
C MET A 26 4.34 13.39 -5.39
N ASN A 27 3.84 14.55 -5.81
CA ASN A 27 3.06 14.69 -7.03
C ASN A 27 3.85 14.25 -8.27
N LYS A 28 5.14 14.60 -8.34
CA LYS A 28 6.02 14.15 -9.43
C LYS A 28 6.22 12.64 -9.44
N ALA A 29 6.39 12.04 -8.28
CA ALA A 29 6.53 10.58 -8.16
C ALA A 29 5.24 9.86 -8.58
N PHE A 30 4.07 10.36 -8.20
CA PHE A 30 2.78 9.83 -8.64
C PHE A 30 2.60 9.96 -10.16
N GLN A 31 2.93 11.11 -10.73
CA GLN A 31 2.88 11.30 -12.19
C GLN A 31 3.75 10.27 -12.93
N LEU A 32 4.97 10.03 -12.46
CA LEU A 32 5.85 9.01 -13.05
C LEU A 32 5.23 7.60 -12.94
N TRP A 33 4.56 7.31 -11.82
CA TRP A 33 3.86 6.04 -11.65
C TRP A 33 2.67 5.87 -12.58
N ASP A 34 1.85 6.91 -12.73
CA ASP A 34 0.71 6.95 -13.66
C ASP A 34 1.16 6.82 -15.12
N ASP A 35 2.32 7.40 -15.47
CA ASP A 35 2.98 7.24 -16.78
C ASP A 35 3.55 5.82 -16.99
N GLY A 36 3.45 4.92 -16.02
CA GLY A 36 3.99 3.55 -16.07
C GLY A 36 5.51 3.46 -15.86
N LYS A 37 6.17 4.55 -15.47
CA LYS A 37 7.61 4.63 -15.22
C LYS A 37 7.95 4.16 -13.80
N VAL A 38 7.69 2.88 -13.54
CA VAL A 38 7.79 2.26 -12.20
C VAL A 38 9.14 2.51 -11.53
N ASN A 39 10.25 2.29 -12.24
CA ASN A 39 11.60 2.44 -11.67
C ASN A 39 11.90 3.91 -11.32
N GLU A 40 11.50 4.85 -12.16
CA GLU A 40 11.68 6.26 -11.91
C GLU A 40 10.82 6.74 -10.74
N ALA A 41 9.55 6.32 -10.69
CA ALA A 41 8.63 6.63 -9.58
C ALA A 41 9.19 6.10 -8.25
N SER A 42 9.60 4.83 -8.22
CA SER A 42 10.21 4.21 -7.04
C SER A 42 11.44 5.00 -6.57
N ALA A 43 12.37 5.33 -7.49
CA ALA A 43 13.57 6.10 -7.16
C ALA A 43 13.25 7.54 -6.68
N TYR A 44 12.15 8.11 -7.16
CA TYR A 44 11.67 9.41 -6.70
C TYR A 44 11.14 9.35 -5.27
N PHE A 45 10.28 8.36 -4.96
CA PHE A 45 9.81 8.12 -3.60
C PHE A 45 10.96 7.81 -2.62
N GLU A 46 11.99 7.05 -3.04
CA GLU A 46 13.18 6.77 -2.21
C GLU A 46 13.94 8.05 -1.85
N ARG A 47 14.09 8.99 -2.79
CA ARG A 47 14.74 10.28 -2.50
C ARG A 47 13.94 11.11 -1.50
N ILE A 48 12.61 11.10 -1.63
CA ILE A 48 11.73 11.79 -0.67
C ILE A 48 11.84 11.12 0.71
N ALA A 49 11.80 9.78 0.78
CA ALA A 49 11.95 9.04 2.03
C ALA A 49 13.29 9.32 2.74
N ALA A 50 14.36 9.56 1.98
CA ALA A 50 15.67 9.91 2.54
C ALA A 50 15.68 11.32 3.16
N ALA A 51 14.88 12.26 2.63
CA ALA A 51 14.73 13.62 3.14
C ALA A 51 13.72 13.69 4.30
N GLU A 52 12.59 12.97 4.20
CA GLU A 52 11.44 13.01 5.09
C GLU A 52 11.40 11.78 6.01
N LYS A 53 12.42 11.60 6.84
CA LYS A 53 12.65 10.37 7.63
C LYS A 53 11.53 10.01 8.60
N GLU A 54 10.79 11.02 9.09
CA GLU A 54 9.68 10.81 10.03
C GLU A 54 8.34 10.56 9.32
N ASN A 55 8.31 10.74 7.99
CA ASN A 55 7.10 10.52 7.21
C ASN A 55 7.13 9.12 6.57
N TRP A 56 6.21 8.27 6.97
CA TRP A 56 6.11 6.90 6.51
C TRP A 56 5.63 6.73 5.05
N LEU A 57 4.91 7.75 4.53
CA LEU A 57 4.26 7.67 3.22
C LEU A 57 5.22 7.43 2.05
N PRO A 58 6.39 8.11 1.94
CA PRO A 58 7.30 7.85 0.83
C PRO A 58 7.80 6.39 0.77
N ASN A 59 8.22 5.80 1.90
CA ASN A 59 8.64 4.39 1.94
C ASN A 59 7.45 3.45 1.66
N TYR A 60 6.24 3.77 2.15
CA TYR A 60 5.03 3.04 1.80
C TYR A 60 4.82 3.01 0.28
N TYR A 61 4.97 4.14 -0.41
CA TYR A 61 4.81 4.19 -1.86
C TYR A 61 5.96 3.51 -2.62
N VAL A 62 7.20 3.54 -2.11
CA VAL A 62 8.26 2.66 -2.65
C VAL A 62 7.80 1.20 -2.62
N ALA A 63 7.29 0.74 -1.48
CA ALA A 63 6.82 -0.63 -1.33
C ALA A 63 5.60 -0.93 -2.22
N LEU A 64 4.62 -0.04 -2.28
CA LEU A 64 3.39 -0.23 -3.06
C LEU A 64 3.65 -0.28 -4.58
N VAL A 65 4.46 0.66 -5.10
CA VAL A 65 4.82 0.72 -6.53
C VAL A 65 5.51 -0.57 -6.98
N ASN A 66 6.50 -1.03 -6.20
CA ASN A 66 7.24 -2.25 -6.52
C ASN A 66 6.37 -3.52 -6.36
N THR A 67 5.52 -3.59 -5.32
CA THR A 67 4.60 -4.72 -5.13
C THR A 67 3.60 -4.82 -6.27
N THR A 68 3.01 -3.70 -6.68
CA THR A 68 2.04 -3.69 -7.79
C THR A 68 2.68 -4.00 -9.14
N ALA A 69 3.95 -3.64 -9.34
CA ALA A 69 4.72 -4.03 -10.52
C ALA A 69 5.03 -5.54 -10.54
N ALA A 70 5.34 -6.13 -9.39
CA ALA A 70 5.61 -7.57 -9.28
C ALA A 70 4.41 -8.43 -9.71
N PHE A 71 3.18 -8.00 -9.46
CA PHE A 71 1.98 -8.70 -9.94
C PHE A 71 1.84 -8.71 -11.48
N LYS A 72 2.56 -7.84 -12.19
CA LYS A 72 2.43 -7.65 -13.65
C LYS A 72 3.50 -8.41 -14.45
N THR A 73 4.48 -9.00 -13.79
CA THR A 73 5.57 -9.74 -14.44
C THR A 73 5.59 -11.20 -13.99
N LYS A 74 6.12 -12.08 -14.85
CA LYS A 74 6.40 -13.50 -14.55
C LYS A 74 7.88 -13.80 -14.56
N ASP A 75 8.71 -12.81 -14.81
CA ASP A 75 10.17 -12.94 -14.77
C ASP A 75 10.63 -13.04 -13.32
N SER A 76 11.29 -14.15 -12.98
CA SER A 76 11.66 -14.49 -11.60
C SER A 76 12.69 -13.52 -11.01
N GLU A 77 13.64 -13.08 -11.82
CA GLU A 77 14.67 -12.14 -11.40
C GLU A 77 14.04 -10.78 -11.11
N GLN A 78 13.16 -10.35 -12.00
CA GLN A 78 12.43 -9.09 -11.85
C GLN A 78 11.48 -9.12 -10.64
N VAL A 79 10.71 -10.20 -10.43
CA VAL A 79 9.84 -10.37 -9.24
C VAL A 79 10.66 -10.29 -7.96
N ASN A 80 11.80 -11.00 -7.93
CA ASN A 80 12.70 -11.02 -6.78
C ASN A 80 13.24 -9.62 -6.46
N ALA A 81 13.72 -8.89 -7.47
CA ALA A 81 14.24 -7.53 -7.30
C ALA A 81 13.15 -6.57 -6.78
N LEU A 82 11.95 -6.59 -7.38
CA LEU A 82 10.83 -5.74 -7.00
C LEU A 82 10.35 -6.02 -5.57
N LEU A 83 10.13 -7.29 -5.21
CA LEU A 83 9.61 -7.63 -3.89
C LEU A 83 10.64 -7.49 -2.78
N THR A 84 11.93 -7.70 -3.07
CA THR A 84 13.02 -7.40 -2.13
C THR A 84 13.09 -5.90 -1.84
N LYS A 85 12.99 -5.07 -2.87
CA LYS A 85 12.95 -3.61 -2.73
C LYS A 85 11.72 -3.15 -1.95
N ALA A 86 10.54 -3.71 -2.27
CA ALA A 86 9.30 -3.43 -1.56
C ALA A 86 9.41 -3.78 -0.06
N GLN A 87 9.91 -4.97 0.25
CA GLN A 87 10.09 -5.42 1.63
C GLN A 87 11.06 -4.52 2.40
N SER A 88 12.22 -4.19 1.80
CA SER A 88 13.22 -3.34 2.44
C SER A 88 12.70 -1.92 2.77
N ALA A 89 11.83 -1.37 1.94
CA ALA A 89 11.20 -0.08 2.21
C ALA A 89 10.15 -0.18 3.30
N LEU A 90 9.33 -1.24 3.27
CA LEU A 90 8.28 -1.49 4.25
C LEU A 90 8.84 -1.76 5.65
N ASP A 91 9.90 -2.56 5.77
CA ASP A 91 10.52 -2.92 7.04
C ASP A 91 10.93 -1.69 7.86
N LYS A 92 11.46 -0.65 7.19
CA LYS A 92 11.85 0.61 7.86
C LYS A 92 10.70 1.28 8.60
N GLU A 93 9.49 1.16 8.08
CA GLU A 93 8.31 1.80 8.66
C GLU A 93 7.59 0.84 9.63
N MET A 94 7.61 -0.47 9.36
CA MET A 94 7.11 -1.48 10.28
C MET A 94 7.90 -1.53 11.59
N ASP A 95 9.21 -1.24 11.55
CA ASP A 95 10.05 -1.14 12.75
C ASP A 95 9.66 0.07 13.62
N LYS A 96 9.15 1.15 13.04
CA LYS A 96 8.70 2.35 13.76
C LYS A 96 7.27 2.20 14.28
N ASP A 97 6.36 1.69 13.43
CA ASP A 97 4.95 1.51 13.76
C ASP A 97 4.41 0.16 13.25
N PRO A 98 4.61 -0.92 14.02
CA PRO A 98 4.17 -2.26 13.64
C PRO A 98 2.64 -2.44 13.69
N LYS A 99 1.90 -1.42 14.14
CA LYS A 99 0.43 -1.43 14.21
C LYS A 99 -0.23 -0.54 13.15
N ASN A 100 0.55 0.12 12.31
CA ASN A 100 0.00 0.89 11.20
C ASN A 100 -0.75 -0.03 10.23
N VAL A 101 -2.03 0.21 10.09
CA VAL A 101 -2.94 -0.67 9.33
C VAL A 101 -2.59 -0.71 7.86
N GLU A 102 -2.17 0.41 7.27
CA GLU A 102 -1.78 0.49 5.87
C GLU A 102 -0.49 -0.30 5.59
N LEU A 103 0.45 -0.30 6.53
CA LEU A 103 1.67 -1.12 6.44
C LEU A 103 1.35 -2.61 6.57
N LEU A 104 0.45 -3.00 7.48
CA LEU A 104 -0.01 -4.38 7.61
C LEU A 104 -0.68 -4.90 6.33
N VAL A 105 -1.54 -4.08 5.72
CA VAL A 105 -2.17 -4.40 4.42
C VAL A 105 -1.11 -4.59 3.34
N LEU A 106 -0.14 -3.69 3.27
CA LEU A 106 0.91 -3.75 2.26
C LEU A 106 1.85 -4.95 2.48
N GLN A 107 2.17 -5.31 3.72
CA GLN A 107 2.91 -6.54 4.04
C GLN A 107 2.17 -7.79 3.56
N ALA A 108 0.85 -7.84 3.78
CA ALA A 108 0.02 -8.94 3.26
C ALA A 108 0.01 -8.97 1.72
N MET A 109 0.02 -7.79 1.07
CA MET A 109 0.10 -7.70 -0.40
C MET A 109 1.45 -8.19 -0.93
N ILE A 110 2.58 -7.89 -0.29
CA ILE A 110 3.91 -8.42 -0.67
C ILE A 110 3.91 -9.95 -0.60
N HIS A 111 3.39 -10.52 0.50
CA HIS A 111 3.28 -11.98 0.62
C HIS A 111 2.33 -12.57 -0.44
N THR A 112 1.24 -11.88 -0.75
CA THR A 112 0.31 -12.30 -1.81
C THR A 112 0.98 -12.27 -3.19
N ALA A 113 1.84 -11.29 -3.46
CA ALA A 113 2.59 -11.23 -4.72
C ALA A 113 3.56 -12.41 -4.86
N TRP A 114 4.23 -12.84 -3.78
CA TRP A 114 5.03 -14.07 -3.78
C TRP A 114 4.17 -15.30 -4.05
N ILE A 115 2.98 -15.41 -3.46
CA ILE A 115 2.04 -16.52 -3.71
C ILE A 115 1.59 -16.50 -5.17
N ALA A 116 1.24 -15.35 -5.72
CA ALA A 116 0.77 -15.22 -7.10
C ALA A 116 1.85 -15.58 -8.12
N PHE A 117 3.12 -15.36 -7.78
CA PHE A 117 4.26 -15.74 -8.62
C PHE A 117 4.48 -17.25 -8.64
N ASP A 118 4.49 -17.92 -7.48
CA ASP A 118 4.62 -19.37 -7.35
C ASP A 118 3.67 -19.89 -6.25
N PRO A 119 2.43 -20.22 -6.63
CA PRO A 119 1.42 -20.67 -5.66
C PRO A 119 1.78 -21.96 -4.93
N MET A 120 2.47 -22.88 -5.62
CA MET A 120 2.81 -24.18 -5.05
C MET A 120 3.85 -24.07 -3.92
N THR A 121 4.88 -23.28 -4.14
CA THR A 121 5.97 -23.08 -3.16
C THR A 121 5.59 -22.06 -2.11
N ASN A 122 5.07 -20.92 -2.54
CA ASN A 122 4.84 -19.77 -1.67
C ASN A 122 3.48 -19.79 -0.96
N GLY A 123 2.49 -20.53 -1.52
CA GLY A 123 1.17 -20.69 -0.89
C GLY A 123 1.28 -21.28 0.50
N GLN A 124 1.97 -22.39 0.65
CA GLN A 124 2.20 -23.01 1.97
C GLN A 124 2.97 -22.10 2.94
N LYS A 125 3.96 -21.34 2.42
CA LYS A 125 4.83 -20.48 3.22
C LYS A 125 4.14 -19.22 3.73
N PHE A 126 3.26 -18.62 2.94
CA PHE A 126 2.78 -17.26 3.18
C PHE A 126 1.28 -17.14 3.44
N SER A 127 0.41 -18.09 3.01
CA SER A 127 -1.04 -17.92 3.15
C SER A 127 -1.50 -17.70 4.60
N GLY A 128 -0.96 -18.46 5.54
CA GLY A 128 -1.25 -18.26 6.96
C GLY A 128 -0.82 -16.88 7.48
N LYS A 129 0.33 -16.37 7.01
CA LYS A 129 0.83 -15.04 7.37
C LYS A 129 -0.05 -13.93 6.80
N VAL A 130 -0.51 -14.06 5.55
CA VAL A 130 -1.43 -13.12 4.91
C VAL A 130 -2.71 -13.00 5.71
N MET A 131 -3.33 -14.14 6.07
CA MET A 131 -4.56 -14.15 6.87
C MET A 131 -4.35 -13.56 8.27
N GLN A 132 -3.22 -13.84 8.92
CA GLN A 132 -2.89 -13.25 10.22
C GLN A 132 -2.74 -11.73 10.16
N LEU A 133 -2.06 -11.21 9.13
CA LEU A 133 -1.88 -9.77 8.93
C LEU A 133 -3.22 -9.06 8.70
N TYR A 134 -4.12 -9.62 7.87
CA TYR A 134 -5.45 -9.05 7.68
C TYR A 134 -6.30 -9.14 8.94
N ALA A 135 -6.24 -10.24 9.70
CA ALA A 135 -6.96 -10.36 10.96
C ALA A 135 -6.47 -9.31 11.99
N GLN A 136 -5.16 -9.09 12.08
CA GLN A 136 -4.58 -8.05 12.93
C GLN A 136 -5.04 -6.64 12.48
N ALA A 137 -4.98 -6.35 11.19
CA ALA A 137 -5.41 -5.06 10.63
C ALA A 137 -6.91 -4.81 10.86
N GLU A 138 -7.75 -5.84 10.72
CA GLU A 138 -9.19 -5.78 10.92
C GLU A 138 -9.56 -5.50 12.40
N VAL A 139 -8.82 -6.07 13.36
CA VAL A 139 -8.98 -5.76 14.79
C VAL A 139 -8.64 -4.30 15.11
N ILE A 140 -7.57 -3.76 14.48
CA ILE A 140 -7.14 -2.37 14.71
C ILE A 140 -8.10 -1.37 14.03
N SER A 141 -8.50 -1.64 12.80
CA SER A 141 -9.35 -0.74 12.01
C SER A 141 -10.40 -1.51 11.19
N PRO A 142 -11.49 -1.93 11.83
CA PRO A 142 -12.51 -2.79 11.20
C PRO A 142 -13.23 -2.13 10.02
N ASN A 143 -13.24 -0.81 9.97
CA ASN A 143 -13.89 -0.02 8.91
C ASN A 143 -12.90 0.51 7.86
N ASN A 144 -11.63 0.10 7.89
CA ASN A 144 -10.69 0.48 6.85
C ASN A 144 -11.02 -0.26 5.54
N PRO A 145 -11.35 0.47 4.44
CA PRO A 145 -11.79 -0.15 3.20
C PRO A 145 -10.71 -1.03 2.56
N ARG A 146 -9.42 -0.68 2.69
CA ARG A 146 -8.32 -1.45 2.12
C ARG A 146 -8.08 -2.76 2.85
N VAL A 147 -8.32 -2.80 4.17
CA VAL A 147 -8.31 -4.06 4.92
C VAL A 147 -9.41 -5.00 4.41
N SER A 148 -10.65 -4.51 4.38
CA SER A 148 -11.82 -5.30 3.93
C SER A 148 -11.63 -5.81 2.49
N PHE A 149 -11.28 -4.90 1.58
CA PHE A 149 -11.10 -5.23 0.16
C PHE A 149 -9.91 -6.17 -0.08
N SER A 150 -8.74 -5.88 0.50
CA SER A 150 -7.53 -6.67 0.22
C SER A 150 -7.63 -8.08 0.79
N LYS A 151 -8.27 -8.25 1.95
CA LYS A 151 -8.62 -9.55 2.52
C LYS A 151 -9.56 -10.32 1.59
N ALA A 152 -10.66 -9.69 1.17
CA ALA A 152 -11.63 -10.31 0.27
C ALA A 152 -11.00 -10.68 -1.08
N ARG A 153 -10.13 -9.84 -1.62
CA ARG A 153 -9.38 -10.13 -2.86
C ARG A 153 -8.45 -11.34 -2.72
N PHE A 154 -7.75 -11.46 -1.59
CA PHE A 154 -6.90 -12.62 -1.30
C PHE A 154 -7.75 -13.89 -1.18
N GLU A 155 -8.86 -13.85 -0.45
CA GLU A 155 -9.79 -14.96 -0.29
C GLU A 155 -10.43 -15.36 -1.63
N MET A 156 -10.76 -14.40 -2.50
CA MET A 156 -11.27 -14.67 -3.86
C MET A 156 -10.25 -15.45 -4.68
N GLY A 157 -8.98 -15.05 -4.68
CA GLY A 157 -7.92 -15.78 -5.37
C GLY A 157 -7.75 -17.20 -4.82
N SER A 158 -7.85 -17.38 -3.51
CA SER A 158 -7.80 -18.69 -2.86
C SER A 158 -9.00 -19.54 -3.23
N ALA A 159 -10.21 -18.99 -3.20
CA ALA A 159 -11.45 -19.69 -3.56
C ALA A 159 -11.42 -20.14 -5.02
N GLN A 160 -10.94 -19.30 -5.94
CA GLN A 160 -10.79 -19.66 -7.35
C GLN A 160 -9.74 -20.77 -7.55
N PHE A 161 -8.65 -20.76 -6.79
CA PHE A 161 -7.62 -21.79 -6.86
C PHE A 161 -8.11 -23.14 -6.35
N PHE A 162 -8.90 -23.17 -5.27
CA PHE A 162 -9.41 -24.40 -4.65
C PHE A 162 -10.81 -24.81 -5.15
N GLY A 163 -11.47 -24.00 -5.98
CA GLY A 163 -12.83 -24.28 -6.48
C GLY A 163 -13.90 -24.19 -5.39
N THR A 164 -13.75 -23.31 -4.42
CA THR A 164 -14.73 -23.11 -3.33
C THR A 164 -15.71 -21.98 -3.64
N ASP A 165 -16.81 -21.90 -2.87
CA ASP A 165 -17.86 -20.88 -3.03
C ASP A 165 -17.28 -19.46 -2.84
N ILE A 166 -17.62 -18.58 -3.78
CA ILE A 166 -17.20 -17.17 -3.79
C ILE A 166 -18.27 -16.22 -3.28
N GLN A 167 -19.51 -16.66 -3.09
CA GLN A 167 -20.64 -15.79 -2.75
C GLN A 167 -20.41 -14.97 -1.46
N PRO A 168 -19.93 -15.53 -0.33
CA PRO A 168 -19.65 -14.76 0.87
C PRO A 168 -18.53 -13.72 0.68
N ILE A 169 -17.62 -13.99 -0.28
CA ILE A 169 -16.52 -13.08 -0.61
C ILE A 169 -17.04 -11.90 -1.42
N CYS A 170 -17.97 -12.15 -2.33
CA CYS A 170 -18.62 -11.11 -3.13
C CYS A 170 -19.37 -10.10 -2.25
N GLU A 171 -20.09 -10.55 -1.24
CA GLU A 171 -20.76 -9.68 -0.27
C GLU A 171 -19.75 -8.78 0.49
N ARG A 172 -18.60 -9.33 0.83
CA ARG A 172 -17.52 -8.56 1.48
C ARG A 172 -16.89 -7.52 0.54
N ILE A 173 -16.74 -7.86 -0.75
CA ILE A 173 -16.25 -6.90 -1.75
C ILE A 173 -17.24 -5.74 -1.89
N GLU A 174 -18.55 -6.04 -1.98
CA GLU A 174 -19.61 -5.01 -2.05
C GLU A 174 -19.59 -4.10 -0.82
N ASN A 175 -19.51 -4.69 0.39
CA ASN A 175 -19.37 -3.91 1.62
C ASN A 175 -18.11 -3.02 1.62
N SER A 176 -16.99 -3.50 1.07
CA SER A 176 -15.76 -2.69 0.99
C SER A 176 -15.93 -1.44 0.13
N ILE A 177 -16.75 -1.48 -0.92
CA ILE A 177 -17.07 -0.31 -1.75
C ILE A 177 -17.77 0.76 -0.92
N THR A 178 -18.75 0.37 -0.09
CA THR A 178 -19.43 1.27 0.84
C THR A 178 -18.45 1.89 1.85
N LEU A 179 -17.49 1.11 2.33
CA LEU A 179 -16.43 1.62 3.21
C LEU A 179 -15.54 2.65 2.49
N PHE A 180 -15.20 2.40 1.21
CA PHE A 180 -14.44 3.38 0.40
C PHE A 180 -15.21 4.68 0.20
N ASP A 181 -16.53 4.65 0.02
CA ASP A 181 -17.37 5.84 -0.15
C ASP A 181 -17.36 6.74 1.08
N ASN A 182 -17.21 6.15 2.25
CA ASN A 182 -17.20 6.86 3.53
C ASN A 182 -15.78 7.18 4.02
N PHE A 183 -14.74 6.66 3.37
CA PHE A 183 -13.37 6.85 3.81
C PHE A 183 -12.86 8.27 3.53
N LYS A 184 -12.25 8.86 4.56
CA LYS A 184 -11.63 10.18 4.44
C LYS A 184 -10.13 10.03 4.71
N PRO A 185 -9.26 10.31 3.72
CA PRO A 185 -7.82 10.31 3.91
C PRO A 185 -7.39 11.33 4.97
N GLU A 186 -6.45 10.99 5.83
CA GLU A 186 -5.92 11.87 6.88
C GLU A 186 -5.07 13.01 6.30
N THR A 187 -4.39 12.76 5.19
CA THR A 187 -3.56 13.73 4.48
C THR A 187 -3.77 13.61 2.96
N PRO A 188 -3.33 14.60 2.15
CA PRO A 188 -3.47 14.53 0.68
C PRO A 188 -2.84 13.28 0.05
N PHE A 189 -1.77 12.74 0.66
CA PHE A 189 -1.05 11.57 0.16
C PHE A 189 -1.35 10.30 0.96
N HIS A 190 -2.29 10.34 1.90
CA HIS A 190 -2.73 9.12 2.57
C HIS A 190 -3.28 8.12 1.55
N PRO A 191 -3.02 6.80 1.69
CA PRO A 191 -3.52 5.82 0.75
C PRO A 191 -5.02 5.94 0.49
N ASN A 192 -5.40 6.07 -0.78
CA ASN A 192 -6.79 6.23 -1.23
C ASN A 192 -7.15 5.29 -2.39
N TRP A 193 -6.26 4.32 -2.70
CA TRP A 193 -6.47 3.31 -3.73
C TRP A 193 -7.42 2.20 -3.27
N GLY A 194 -7.92 1.43 -4.23
CA GLY A 194 -8.64 0.18 -3.97
C GLY A 194 -10.10 0.19 -4.46
N LYS A 195 -10.80 1.32 -4.42
CA LYS A 195 -12.22 1.40 -4.79
C LYS A 195 -12.49 0.88 -6.20
N LYS A 196 -11.78 1.42 -7.20
CA LYS A 196 -11.94 1.00 -8.59
C LYS A 196 -11.67 -0.50 -8.78
N GLN A 197 -10.64 -1.02 -8.11
CA GLN A 197 -10.31 -2.44 -8.14
C GLN A 197 -11.40 -3.30 -7.48
N ALA A 198 -12.03 -2.82 -6.40
CA ALA A 198 -13.16 -3.49 -5.76
C ALA A 198 -14.38 -3.54 -6.69
N GLU A 199 -14.71 -2.43 -7.33
CA GLU A 199 -15.79 -2.35 -8.32
C GLU A 199 -15.55 -3.27 -9.53
N GLU A 200 -14.32 -3.37 -10.01
CA GLU A 200 -13.94 -4.28 -11.10
C GLU A 200 -14.02 -5.75 -10.67
N LEU A 201 -13.57 -6.07 -9.45
CA LEU A 201 -13.63 -7.44 -8.92
C LEU A 201 -15.06 -7.87 -8.68
N LEU A 202 -15.95 -6.98 -8.19
CA LEU A 202 -17.36 -7.28 -7.98
C LEU A 202 -18.10 -7.72 -9.26
N LYS A 203 -17.70 -7.20 -10.42
CA LYS A 203 -18.25 -7.64 -11.72
C LYS A 203 -18.01 -9.12 -12.02
N THR A 204 -16.99 -9.72 -11.42
CA THR A 204 -16.73 -11.17 -11.58
C THR A 204 -17.68 -12.03 -10.76
N CYS A 205 -18.32 -11.45 -9.74
CA CYS A 205 -19.33 -12.10 -8.91
C CYS A 205 -20.70 -12.26 -9.61
N GLN A 206 -20.93 -11.51 -10.68
CA GLN A 206 -22.21 -11.47 -11.40
C GLN A 206 -22.27 -12.45 -12.59
N LYS A 207 -21.22 -13.24 -12.78
CA LYS A 207 -21.12 -14.25 -13.85
C LYS A 207 -21.34 -15.64 -13.30
#